data_2d96de2721d0e6d3c4d8f0f36f81d9c3
#
_entry.id   2d96de2721d0e6d3c4d8f0f36f81d9c3
#
_cell.length_a   1.000
_cell.length_b   1.000
_cell.length_c   1.000
_cell.angle_alpha   90.00
_cell.angle_beta   90.00
_cell.angle_gamma   90.00
#
_symmetry.space_group_name_H-M   'P 1'
#
loop_
_entity.id
_entity.type
_entity.pdbx_description
1 polymer ?
#
loop_
_entity_poly.entity_id
_entity_poly.type
_entity_poly.pdbx_seq_one_letter_code
_entity_poly.pdbx_strand_id
1 'polypeptide(L)' 'MSLKCPVCGKLKKDPVDCARHMFGTGDKPHKAWFEAQGLSYIDMLLSQATEPGNKAYIEVGELIAKAQQG' A
#
# COMPACT_ATOMS: atom_id res chain seq x y z
N MET A 1 -9.64 -8.57 10.46
CA MET A 1 -9.91 -7.16 10.80
C MET A 1 -9.90 -6.32 9.54
N SER A 2 -10.82 -5.38 9.44
CA SER A 2 -10.84 -4.49 8.28
C SER A 2 -10.03 -3.23 8.53
N LEU A 3 -9.44 -2.71 7.48
CA LEU A 3 -8.71 -1.46 7.48
C LEU A 3 -9.32 -0.51 6.47
N LYS A 4 -9.02 0.76 6.62
CA LYS A 4 -9.39 1.76 5.63
C LYS A 4 -8.15 2.16 4.82
N CYS A 5 -8.35 2.35 3.51
CA CYS A 5 -7.30 2.93 2.69
C CYS A 5 -6.96 4.33 3.23
N PRO A 6 -5.68 4.63 3.50
CA PRO A 6 -5.32 5.93 4.08
C PRO A 6 -5.53 7.10 3.11
N VAL A 7 -5.82 6.83 1.85
CA VAL A 7 -6.01 7.86 0.85
C VAL A 7 -7.48 8.11 0.55
N CYS A 8 -8.23 7.05 0.23
CA CYS A 8 -9.63 7.20 -0.19
C CYS A 8 -10.65 6.71 0.84
N GLY A 9 -10.22 6.05 1.89
CA GLY A 9 -11.09 5.61 2.96
C GLY A 9 -11.90 4.36 2.71
N LYS A 10 -11.68 3.68 1.59
CA LYS A 10 -12.39 2.44 1.30
C LYS A 10 -11.98 1.34 2.27
N LEU A 11 -12.96 0.57 2.73
CA LEU A 11 -12.69 -0.55 3.62
C LEU A 11 -12.10 -1.72 2.87
N LYS A 12 -11.06 -2.30 3.45
CA LYS A 12 -10.38 -3.49 2.92
C LYS A 12 -10.31 -4.55 4.00
N LYS A 13 -10.27 -5.81 3.60
CA LYS A 13 -10.36 -6.92 4.54
C LYS A 13 -9.07 -7.13 5.36
N ASP A 14 -7.91 -6.82 4.80
CA ASP A 14 -6.64 -7.01 5.49
C ASP A 14 -5.58 -6.05 4.91
N PRO A 15 -4.40 -5.93 5.59
CA PRO A 15 -3.36 -5.02 5.14
C PRO A 15 -2.84 -5.29 3.73
N VAL A 16 -2.71 -6.55 3.36
CA VAL A 16 -2.21 -6.93 2.04
C VAL A 16 -3.20 -6.52 0.96
N ASP A 17 -4.50 -6.73 1.21
CA ASP A 17 -5.55 -6.34 0.29
C ASP A 17 -5.57 -4.82 0.09
N CYS A 18 -5.38 -4.08 1.18
CA CYS A 18 -5.30 -2.62 1.12
C CYS A 18 -4.10 -2.16 0.30
N ALA A 19 -2.94 -2.78 0.50
CA ALA A 19 -1.74 -2.47 -0.27
C ALA A 19 -1.96 -2.74 -1.75
N ARG A 20 -2.59 -3.87 -2.06
CA ARG A 20 -2.90 -4.24 -3.43
C ARG A 20 -3.80 -3.20 -4.10
N HIS A 21 -4.78 -2.72 -3.36
CA HIS A 21 -5.67 -1.65 -3.84
C HIS A 21 -4.89 -0.38 -4.15
N MET A 22 -3.95 0.00 -3.28
CA MET A 22 -3.16 1.20 -3.47
C MET A 22 -2.25 1.12 -4.69
N PHE A 23 -1.62 -0.04 -4.90
CA PHE A 23 -0.80 -0.25 -6.09
C PHE A 23 -1.65 -0.25 -7.35
N GLY A 24 -2.82 -0.90 -7.29
CA GLY A 24 -3.69 -1.03 -8.45
C GLY A 24 -4.37 0.26 -8.87
N THR A 25 -4.65 1.16 -7.91
CA THR A 25 -5.27 2.44 -8.21
C THR A 25 -4.32 3.38 -8.94
N GLY A 26 -3.11 3.55 -8.39
CA GLY A 26 -2.02 4.27 -9.06
C GLY A 26 -2.27 5.71 -9.44
N ASP A 27 -3.27 6.36 -8.85
CA ASP A 27 -3.54 7.77 -9.14
C ASP A 27 -2.62 8.68 -8.30
N LYS A 28 -2.71 9.98 -8.56
CA LYS A 28 -1.85 10.96 -7.88
C LYS A 28 -1.90 10.88 -6.35
N PRO A 29 -3.08 10.89 -5.73
CA PRO A 29 -3.14 10.82 -4.26
C PRO A 29 -2.53 9.55 -3.69
N HIS A 30 -2.76 8.40 -4.33
CA HIS A 30 -2.20 7.14 -3.85
C HIS A 30 -0.68 7.12 -4.00
N LYS A 31 -0.17 7.62 -5.12
CA LYS A 31 1.28 7.73 -5.31
C LYS A 31 1.91 8.67 -4.29
N ALA A 32 1.26 9.79 -4.03
CA ALA A 32 1.75 10.77 -3.06
C ALA A 32 1.86 10.18 -1.66
N TRP A 33 0.96 9.28 -1.30
CA TRP A 33 1.02 8.61 -0.01
C TRP A 33 2.33 7.80 0.13
N PHE A 34 2.70 7.07 -0.93
CA PHE A 34 3.95 6.30 -0.91
C PHE A 34 5.15 7.22 -0.71
N GLU A 35 5.19 8.33 -1.43
CA GLU A 35 6.29 9.27 -1.32
C GLU A 35 6.36 9.91 0.07
N ALA A 36 5.22 10.18 0.67
CA ALA A 36 5.15 10.71 2.03
C ALA A 36 5.73 9.74 3.06
N GLN A 37 5.71 8.43 2.77
CA GLN A 37 6.29 7.42 3.64
C GLN A 37 7.78 7.20 3.37
N GLY A 38 8.35 7.95 2.43
CA GLY A 38 9.75 7.77 2.05
C GLY A 38 9.96 6.62 1.06
N LEU A 39 8.89 6.17 0.40
CA LEU A 39 8.96 5.09 -0.55
C LEU A 39 8.82 5.62 -1.97
N SER A 40 9.40 4.89 -2.93
CA SER A 40 9.19 5.20 -4.34
C SER A 40 8.10 4.27 -4.88
N TYR A 41 6.99 4.83 -5.33
CA TYR A 41 5.89 4.05 -5.88
C TYR A 41 6.38 3.16 -7.03
N ILE A 42 7.17 3.74 -7.93
CA ILE A 42 7.67 3.02 -9.11
C ILE A 42 8.59 1.87 -8.70
N ASP A 43 9.49 2.12 -7.76
CA ASP A 43 10.43 1.08 -7.28
C ASP A 43 9.68 -0.07 -6.61
N MET A 44 8.68 0.25 -5.81
CA MET A 44 7.87 -0.78 -5.15
C MET A 44 7.08 -1.59 -6.17
N LEU A 45 6.55 -0.93 -7.18
CA LEU A 45 5.79 -1.61 -8.23
C LEU A 45 6.69 -2.54 -9.04
N LEU A 46 7.90 -2.09 -9.38
CA LEU A 46 8.86 -2.92 -10.11
C LEU A 46 9.30 -4.12 -9.27
N SER A 47 9.54 -3.91 -7.99
CA SER A 47 9.90 -4.98 -7.07
C SER A 47 8.81 -6.04 -7.02
N GLN A 48 7.56 -5.62 -6.95
CA GLN A 48 6.42 -6.53 -6.92
C GLN A 48 6.32 -7.34 -8.20
N ALA A 49 6.67 -6.75 -9.35
CA ALA A 49 6.59 -7.42 -10.64
C ALA A 49 7.73 -8.41 -10.87
N THR A 50 8.91 -8.16 -10.28
CA THR A 50 10.11 -8.95 -10.54
C THR A 50 10.40 -10.01 -9.48
N GLU A 51 10.00 -9.77 -8.23
CA GLU A 51 10.29 -10.70 -7.15
C GLU A 51 9.12 -11.63 -6.89
N PRO A 52 9.38 -12.91 -6.59
CA PRO A 52 8.30 -13.84 -6.25
C PRO A 52 7.71 -13.50 -4.89
N GLY A 53 6.42 -13.75 -4.73
CA GLY A 53 5.72 -13.51 -3.50
C GLY A 53 5.21 -12.07 -3.41
N ASN A 54 4.64 -11.72 -2.27
CA ASN A 54 3.97 -10.44 -2.07
C ASN A 54 4.75 -9.52 -1.12
N LYS A 55 6.07 -9.51 -1.25
CA LYS A 55 6.93 -8.78 -0.32
C LYS A 55 6.58 -7.29 -0.25
N ALA A 56 6.43 -6.65 -1.40
CA ALA A 56 6.08 -5.23 -1.43
C ALA A 56 4.69 -4.98 -0.83
N TYR A 57 3.74 -5.84 -1.13
CA TYR A 57 2.39 -5.73 -0.57
C TYR A 57 2.41 -5.88 0.95
N ILE A 58 3.20 -6.82 1.47
CA ILE A 58 3.30 -7.04 2.91
C ILE A 58 3.93 -5.82 3.59
N GLU A 59 5.00 -5.29 3.02
CA GLU A 59 5.70 -4.13 3.54
C GLU A 59 4.78 -2.91 3.63
N VAL A 60 4.09 -2.62 2.53
CA VAL A 60 3.15 -1.50 2.48
C VAL A 60 1.96 -1.75 3.40
N GLY A 61 1.49 -2.99 3.46
CA GLY A 61 0.41 -3.37 4.36
C GLY A 61 0.74 -3.10 5.82
N GLU A 62 1.97 -3.39 6.22
CA GLU A 62 2.43 -3.13 7.57
C GLU A 62 2.43 -1.63 7.88
N LEU A 63 2.87 -0.81 6.93
CA LEU A 63 2.85 0.64 7.09
C LEU A 63 1.43 1.17 7.24
N ILE A 64 0.51 0.64 6.44
CA ILE A 64 -0.90 1.04 6.50
C ILE A 64 -1.50 0.69 7.86
N ALA A 65 -1.25 -0.53 8.32
CA ALA A 65 -1.77 -0.98 9.62
C ALA A 65 -1.22 -0.13 10.76
N LYS A 66 0.07 0.19 10.69
CA LYS A 66 0.72 1.02 11.69
C LYS A 66 0.11 2.42 11.73
N ALA A 67 -0.15 2.99 10.58
CA ALA A 67 -0.73 4.33 10.49
C ALA A 67 -2.12 4.40 11.13
N GLN A 68 -2.86 3.29 11.08
CA GLN A 68 -4.22 3.24 11.63
C GLN A 68 -4.27 2.89 13.12
N GLN A 69 -3.17 2.39 13.65
CA GLN A 69 -3.08 2.10 15.09
C GLN A 69 -2.74 3.33 15.91
N GLY A 70 -2.08 4.28 15.27
CA GLY A 70 -1.64 5.49 15.93
C GLY A 70 -2.66 6.57 15.93
#